data_9dea820d793e58f5dcfc665d3089371f
#
_entry.id   9dea820d793e58f5dcfc665d3089371f
#
_cell.length_a   1.000
_cell.length_b   1.000
_cell.length_c   1.000
_cell.angle_alpha   90.00
_cell.angle_beta   90.00
_cell.angle_gamma   90.00
#
_symmetry.space_group_name_H-M   'P 1'
#
loop_
_entity.id
_entity.type
_entity.pdbx_description
1 polymer ?
#
loop_
_entity_poly.entity_id
_entity_poly.type
_entity_poly.pdbx_seq_one_letter_code
_entity_poly.pdbx_strand_id
1 'polypeptide(L)'
;MKKIVFVCLGNICRSPMAEFVMKGLTDQLIVESRATSSWEHGNPIHKGTRDILQHYQIPYDSHKHSRQINLEIAEEFDYIIGMDSQNIIDLKKMLPTRLHAKIYPFAETSVPDPWYTGDFEETYRMVTAGCLAWKNRLL
;
A
#
# COMPACT_ATOMS: atom_id res chain seq x y z
N MET A 1 -1.26 17.38 8.33
CA MET A 1 -0.52 16.53 7.40
C MET A 1 -1.50 15.70 6.57
N LYS A 2 -1.19 15.51 5.31
CA LYS A 2 -2.00 14.65 4.44
C LYS A 2 -1.89 13.20 4.89
N LYS A 3 -2.99 12.47 4.79
CA LYS A 3 -3.08 11.07 5.18
C LYS A 3 -3.28 10.20 3.96
N ILE A 4 -2.40 9.23 3.76
CA ILE A 4 -2.46 8.31 2.63
C ILE A 4 -2.53 6.87 3.12
N VAL A 5 -3.34 6.05 2.47
CA VAL A 5 -3.43 4.62 2.73
C VAL A 5 -3.17 3.85 1.44
N PHE A 6 -2.13 3.00 1.45
CA PHE A 6 -1.84 2.11 0.35
C PHE A 6 -2.68 0.84 0.49
N VAL A 7 -3.23 0.35 -0.61
CA VAL A 7 -4.16 -0.78 -0.59
C VAL A 7 -3.76 -1.81 -1.63
N CYS A 8 -3.66 -3.07 -1.21
CA CYS A 8 -3.51 -4.20 -2.10
C CYS A 8 -4.46 -5.33 -1.66
N LEU A 9 -4.42 -6.46 -2.34
CA LEU A 9 -5.37 -7.55 -2.08
C LEU A 9 -5.25 -8.09 -0.66
N GLY A 10 -4.05 -8.48 -0.23
CA GLY A 10 -3.83 -9.17 1.05
C GLY A 10 -3.23 -8.33 2.16
N ASN A 11 -2.66 -7.18 1.85
CA ASN A 11 -1.97 -6.32 2.82
C ASN A 11 -0.83 -7.04 3.56
N ILE A 12 -0.12 -7.92 2.86
CA ILE A 12 1.06 -8.59 3.40
C ILE A 12 2.30 -8.43 2.53
N CYS A 13 2.15 -8.03 1.25
CA CYS A 13 3.27 -7.88 0.31
C CYS A 13 3.43 -6.43 -0.15
N ARG A 14 2.61 -6.00 -1.13
CA ARG A 14 2.79 -4.71 -1.83
C ARG A 14 2.49 -3.49 -0.98
N SER A 15 1.32 -3.46 -0.34
CA SER A 15 0.92 -2.27 0.41
C SER A 15 1.75 -2.05 1.68
N PRO A 16 2.16 -3.09 2.43
CA PRO A 16 3.10 -2.86 3.53
C PRO A 16 4.46 -2.36 3.04
N MET A 17 4.94 -2.87 1.91
CA MET A 17 6.20 -2.39 1.33
C MET A 17 6.10 -0.89 1.02
N ALA A 18 5.02 -0.47 0.37
CA ALA A 18 4.80 0.94 0.05
C ALA A 18 4.71 1.80 1.32
N GLU A 19 4.02 1.30 2.33
CA GLU A 19 3.91 2.00 3.62
C GLU A 19 5.27 2.31 4.21
N PHE A 20 6.14 1.32 4.34
CA PHE A 20 7.42 1.51 5.00
C PHE A 20 8.45 2.21 4.12
N VAL A 21 8.42 2.01 2.80
CA VAL A 21 9.25 2.79 1.89
C VAL A 21 8.89 4.27 1.99
N MET A 22 7.59 4.60 1.96
CA MET A 22 7.18 6.01 2.07
C MET A 22 7.55 6.61 3.43
N LYS A 23 7.36 5.88 4.51
CA LYS A 23 7.74 6.33 5.85
C LYS A 23 9.24 6.60 5.96
N GLY A 24 10.06 5.86 5.22
CA GLY A 24 11.50 6.10 5.15
C GLY A 24 11.88 7.31 4.30
N LEU A 25 11.00 7.75 3.40
CA LEU A 25 11.25 8.89 2.52
C LEU A 25 10.86 10.23 3.15
N THR A 26 9.87 10.25 4.03
CA THR A 26 9.36 11.49 4.61
C THR A 26 8.60 11.23 5.90
N ASP A 27 8.68 12.18 6.83
CA ASP A 27 7.87 12.21 8.04
C ASP A 27 6.72 13.23 7.94
N GLN A 28 6.51 13.84 6.76
CA GLN A 28 5.51 14.88 6.55
C GLN A 28 4.18 14.35 6.03
N LEU A 29 4.02 13.03 5.96
CA LEU A 29 2.78 12.36 5.60
C LEU A 29 2.42 11.36 6.68
N ILE A 30 1.13 11.17 6.90
CA ILE A 30 0.63 10.05 7.69
C ILE A 30 0.35 8.92 6.72
N VAL A 31 1.00 7.77 6.92
CA VAL A 31 0.98 6.66 5.98
C VAL A 31 0.52 5.39 6.68
N GLU A 32 -0.46 4.70 6.08
CA GLU A 32 -0.88 3.38 6.52
C GLU A 32 -1.11 2.48 5.31
N SER A 33 -1.39 1.21 5.55
CA SER A 33 -1.76 0.27 4.50
C SER A 33 -2.86 -0.66 4.98
N ARG A 34 -3.69 -1.12 4.01
CA ARG A 34 -4.84 -1.99 4.27
C ARG A 34 -5.02 -2.96 3.10
N ALA A 35 -5.89 -3.93 3.27
CA ALA A 35 -6.26 -4.91 2.25
C ALA A 35 -7.65 -4.62 1.70
N THR A 36 -7.91 -5.02 0.45
CA THR A 36 -9.28 -5.09 -0.06
C THR A 36 -9.99 -6.33 0.46
N SER A 37 -9.27 -7.43 0.70
CA SER A 37 -9.85 -8.68 1.20
C SER A 37 -9.58 -8.87 2.70
N SER A 38 -10.29 -9.84 3.28
CA SER A 38 -10.06 -10.28 4.66
C SER A 38 -9.28 -11.60 4.73
N TRP A 39 -8.81 -12.10 3.60
CA TRP A 39 -8.21 -13.43 3.51
C TRP A 39 -6.96 -13.59 4.39
N GLU A 40 -6.16 -12.53 4.49
CA GLU A 40 -4.92 -12.53 5.26
C GLU A 40 -5.06 -11.80 6.61
N HIS A 41 -6.30 -11.51 7.04
CA HIS A 41 -6.53 -10.74 8.26
C HIS A 41 -5.74 -11.30 9.45
N GLY A 42 -4.97 -10.44 10.09
CA GLY A 42 -4.15 -10.81 11.25
C GLY A 42 -2.80 -11.41 10.90
N ASN A 43 -2.54 -11.74 9.63
CA ASN A 43 -1.25 -12.31 9.23
C ASN A 43 -0.16 -11.24 9.16
N PRO A 44 1.10 -11.60 9.49
CA PRO A 44 2.21 -10.66 9.45
C PRO A 44 2.63 -10.34 8.02
N ILE A 45 3.54 -9.37 7.89
CA ILE A 45 4.18 -9.05 6.62
C ILE A 45 4.82 -10.31 6.04
N HIS A 46 4.60 -10.58 4.76
CA HIS A 46 5.17 -11.73 4.06
C HIS A 46 6.70 -11.69 4.15
N LYS A 47 7.29 -12.87 4.29
CA LYS A 47 8.75 -13.01 4.43
C LYS A 47 9.50 -12.31 3.28
N GLY A 48 9.02 -12.43 2.04
CA GLY A 48 9.67 -11.80 0.89
C GLY A 48 9.75 -10.27 1.03
N THR A 49 8.68 -9.65 1.51
CA THR A 49 8.68 -8.20 1.76
C THR A 49 9.61 -7.85 2.93
N ARG A 50 9.59 -8.63 4.00
CA ARG A 50 10.50 -8.40 5.14
C ARG A 50 11.95 -8.49 4.69
N ASP A 51 12.28 -9.51 3.91
CA ASP A 51 13.65 -9.71 3.43
C ASP A 51 14.12 -8.53 2.57
N ILE A 52 13.26 -8.01 1.68
CA ILE A 52 13.57 -6.84 0.86
C ILE A 52 13.79 -5.60 1.72
N LEU A 53 12.90 -5.34 2.68
CA LEU A 53 13.04 -4.18 3.55
C LEU A 53 14.33 -4.26 4.37
N GLN A 54 14.68 -5.44 4.87
CA GLN A 54 15.91 -5.65 5.61
C GLN A 54 17.15 -5.48 4.71
N HIS A 55 17.09 -6.01 3.49
CA HIS A 55 18.19 -5.90 2.54
C HIS A 55 18.54 -4.44 2.22
N TYR A 56 17.50 -3.62 2.02
CA TYR A 56 17.69 -2.20 1.71
C TYR A 56 17.70 -1.30 2.96
N GLN A 57 17.76 -1.90 4.15
CA GLN A 57 17.86 -1.19 5.43
C GLN A 57 16.73 -0.19 5.66
N ILE A 58 15.51 -0.58 5.28
CA ILE A 58 14.30 0.22 5.48
C ILE A 58 13.65 -0.21 6.79
N PRO A 59 13.52 0.71 7.76
CA PRO A 59 12.85 0.41 9.02
C PRO A 59 11.39 0.03 8.78
N TYR A 60 10.89 -0.95 9.51
CA TYR A 60 9.48 -1.35 9.44
C TYR A 60 9.01 -1.87 10.80
N ASP A 61 7.70 -1.81 11.01
CA ASP A 61 7.07 -2.33 12.22
C ASP A 61 6.89 -3.84 12.07
N SER A 62 7.65 -4.61 12.85
CA SER A 62 7.59 -6.08 12.82
C SER A 62 6.25 -6.63 13.34
N HIS A 63 5.46 -5.81 14.02
CA HIS A 63 4.14 -6.19 14.52
C HIS A 63 3.00 -5.82 13.56
N LYS A 64 3.32 -5.21 12.43
CA LYS A 64 2.33 -4.92 11.38
C LYS A 64 1.66 -6.23 10.94
N HIS A 65 0.34 -6.22 10.90
CA HIS A 65 -0.45 -7.35 10.39
C HIS A 65 -1.53 -6.85 9.45
N SER A 66 -2.03 -7.74 8.59
CA SER A 66 -3.04 -7.43 7.60
C SER A 66 -4.35 -7.01 8.25
N ARG A 67 -4.94 -5.94 7.72
CA ARG A 67 -6.30 -5.46 8.06
C ARG A 67 -7.00 -5.06 6.79
N GLN A 68 -8.28 -5.42 6.69
CA GLN A 68 -9.11 -4.95 5.58
C GLN A 68 -9.43 -3.47 5.75
N ILE A 69 -9.47 -2.73 4.64
CA ILE A 69 -9.94 -1.35 4.65
C ILE A 69 -11.42 -1.32 5.05
N ASN A 70 -11.83 -0.28 5.75
CA ASN A 70 -13.21 -0.07 6.15
C ASN A 70 -13.63 1.37 5.87
N LEU A 71 -14.92 1.65 6.11
CA LEU A 71 -15.47 2.98 5.86
C LEU A 71 -14.80 4.06 6.71
N GLU A 72 -14.50 3.75 7.97
CA GLU A 72 -13.86 4.70 8.89
C GLU A 72 -12.50 5.16 8.35
N ILE A 73 -11.67 4.23 7.90
CA ILE A 73 -10.36 4.54 7.31
C ILE A 73 -10.55 5.34 6.02
N ALA A 74 -11.49 4.94 5.17
CA ALA A 74 -11.75 5.62 3.91
C ALA A 74 -12.20 7.06 4.11
N GLU A 75 -12.96 7.33 5.15
CA GLU A 75 -13.40 8.69 5.47
C GLU A 75 -12.27 9.54 6.07
N GLU A 76 -11.44 8.95 6.90
CA GLU A 76 -10.34 9.63 7.58
C GLU A 76 -9.21 10.01 6.63
N PHE A 77 -8.86 9.14 5.68
CA PHE A 77 -7.69 9.33 4.83
C PHE A 77 -8.02 10.18 3.61
N ASP A 78 -7.04 10.97 3.17
CA ASP A 78 -7.20 11.90 2.05
C ASP A 78 -6.99 11.19 0.70
N TYR A 79 -6.09 10.22 0.66
CA TYR A 79 -5.74 9.47 -0.55
C TYR A 79 -5.79 7.97 -0.26
N ILE A 80 -6.56 7.25 -1.07
CA ILE A 80 -6.70 5.80 -1.02
C ILE A 80 -6.05 5.26 -2.30
N ILE A 81 -4.88 4.66 -2.17
CA ILE A 81 -4.02 4.36 -3.31
C ILE A 81 -3.94 2.86 -3.52
N GLY A 82 -4.53 2.39 -4.62
CA GLY A 82 -4.53 0.96 -5.00
C GLY A 82 -3.30 0.60 -5.82
N MET A 83 -2.70 -0.55 -5.51
CA MET A 83 -1.44 -0.97 -6.12
C MET A 83 -1.61 -1.53 -7.53
N ASP A 84 -2.81 -1.98 -7.90
CA ASP A 84 -3.13 -2.47 -9.23
C ASP A 84 -4.55 -2.11 -9.64
N SER A 85 -4.92 -2.37 -10.90
CA SER A 85 -6.22 -2.02 -11.42
C SER A 85 -7.36 -2.79 -10.74
N GLN A 86 -7.13 -4.03 -10.32
CA GLN A 86 -8.13 -4.80 -9.60
C GLN A 86 -8.41 -4.22 -8.23
N ASN A 87 -7.38 -3.72 -7.54
CA ASN A 87 -7.57 -3.03 -6.27
C ASN A 87 -8.48 -1.80 -6.42
N ILE A 88 -8.32 -1.05 -7.51
CA ILE A 88 -9.17 0.11 -7.78
C ILE A 88 -10.64 -0.32 -7.98
N ILE A 89 -10.86 -1.37 -8.77
CA ILE A 89 -12.21 -1.91 -9.00
C ILE A 89 -12.83 -2.34 -7.67
N ASP A 90 -12.09 -3.10 -6.87
CA ASP A 90 -12.58 -3.60 -5.59
C ASP A 90 -12.89 -2.47 -4.61
N LEU A 91 -12.02 -1.47 -4.54
CA LEU A 91 -12.25 -0.29 -3.68
C LEU A 91 -13.53 0.44 -4.07
N LYS A 92 -13.79 0.61 -5.37
CA LYS A 92 -15.00 1.27 -5.83
C LYS A 92 -16.26 0.47 -5.54
N LYS A 93 -16.16 -0.86 -5.47
CA LYS A 93 -17.28 -1.72 -5.06
C LYS A 93 -17.52 -1.67 -3.55
N MET A 94 -16.47 -1.59 -2.77
CA MET A 94 -16.54 -1.62 -1.31
C MET A 94 -16.98 -0.30 -0.69
N LEU A 95 -16.60 0.82 -1.32
CA LEU A 95 -16.78 2.16 -0.74
C LEU A 95 -17.89 2.92 -1.46
N PRO A 96 -18.61 3.79 -0.74
CA PRO A 96 -19.66 4.59 -1.35
C PRO A 96 -19.11 5.56 -2.40
N THR A 97 -19.94 5.89 -3.38
CA THR A 97 -19.58 6.74 -4.51
C THR A 97 -18.98 8.08 -4.07
N ARG A 98 -19.48 8.66 -2.98
CA ARG A 98 -18.98 9.93 -2.45
C ARG A 98 -17.49 9.91 -2.05
N LEU A 99 -16.91 8.72 -1.87
CA LEU A 99 -15.49 8.56 -1.51
C LEU A 99 -14.62 8.18 -2.71
N HIS A 100 -15.22 7.93 -3.88
CA HIS A 100 -14.46 7.47 -5.06
C HIS A 100 -13.43 8.50 -5.54
N ALA A 101 -13.68 9.80 -5.29
CA ALA A 101 -12.71 10.84 -5.65
C ALA A 101 -11.39 10.75 -4.89
N LYS A 102 -11.35 9.99 -3.79
CA LYS A 102 -10.13 9.74 -3.01
C LYS A 102 -9.33 8.54 -3.52
N ILE A 103 -9.88 7.75 -4.43
CA ILE A 103 -9.26 6.51 -4.92
C ILE A 103 -8.37 6.83 -6.11
N TYR A 104 -7.09 6.47 -6.02
CA TYR A 104 -6.08 6.73 -7.03
C TYR A 104 -5.28 5.46 -7.33
N PRO A 105 -4.86 5.26 -8.59
CA PRO A 105 -3.86 4.22 -8.87
C PRO A 105 -2.49 4.64 -8.33
N PHE A 106 -1.73 3.67 -7.87
CA PHE A 106 -0.38 3.91 -7.36
C PHE A 106 0.54 4.45 -8.45
N ALA A 107 0.46 3.86 -9.65
CA ALA A 107 1.25 4.24 -10.81
C ALA A 107 0.45 3.96 -12.09
N GLU A 108 0.96 4.41 -13.24
CA GLU A 108 0.32 4.12 -14.53
C GLU A 108 0.25 2.64 -14.83
N THR A 109 1.31 1.90 -14.44
CA THR A 109 1.36 0.45 -14.59
C THR A 109 1.07 -0.21 -13.26
N SER A 110 0.17 -1.21 -13.27
CA SER A 110 -0.12 -2.00 -12.07
C SER A 110 1.15 -2.67 -11.55
N VAL A 111 1.33 -2.67 -10.22
CA VAL A 111 2.44 -3.38 -9.57
C VAL A 111 2.09 -4.86 -9.53
N PRO A 112 2.88 -5.75 -10.17
CA PRO A 112 2.63 -7.18 -10.12
C PRO A 112 2.62 -7.70 -8.69
N ASP A 113 1.76 -8.67 -8.41
CA ASP A 113 1.67 -9.26 -7.08
C ASP A 113 2.80 -10.26 -6.86
N PRO A 114 3.76 -9.99 -5.97
CA PRO A 114 4.91 -10.88 -5.77
C PRO A 114 4.52 -12.21 -5.11
N TRP A 115 3.33 -12.32 -4.54
CA TRP A 115 2.79 -13.60 -4.10
C TRP A 115 2.77 -14.60 -5.24
N TYR A 116 2.41 -14.15 -6.47
CA TYR A 116 2.33 -15.01 -7.66
C TYR A 116 3.63 -15.05 -8.44
N THR A 117 4.34 -13.90 -8.58
CA THR A 117 5.57 -13.84 -9.40
C THR A 117 6.81 -14.31 -8.66
N GLY A 118 6.80 -14.18 -7.32
CA GLY A 118 8.00 -14.42 -6.52
C GLY A 118 9.08 -13.35 -6.66
N ASP A 119 8.84 -12.31 -7.47
CA ASP A 119 9.84 -11.28 -7.77
C ASP A 119 9.65 -10.05 -6.88
N PHE A 120 10.12 -10.17 -5.63
CA PHE A 120 10.05 -9.08 -4.65
C PHE A 120 10.99 -7.92 -4.99
N GLU A 121 12.08 -8.20 -5.70
CA GLU A 121 13.02 -7.15 -6.12
C GLU A 121 12.37 -6.21 -7.15
N GLU A 122 11.67 -6.75 -8.14
CA GLU A 122 10.93 -5.93 -9.10
C GLU A 122 9.86 -5.11 -8.41
N THR A 123 9.11 -5.73 -7.50
CA THR A 123 8.10 -5.03 -6.69
C THR A 123 8.73 -3.86 -5.96
N TYR A 124 9.88 -4.08 -5.34
CA TYR A 124 10.59 -3.02 -4.59
C TYR A 124 10.99 -1.86 -5.50
N ARG A 125 11.51 -2.14 -6.70
CA ARG A 125 11.88 -1.08 -7.65
C ARG A 125 10.67 -0.25 -8.06
N MET A 126 9.54 -0.89 -8.38
CA MET A 126 8.32 -0.21 -8.77
C MET A 126 7.72 0.58 -7.60
N VAL A 127 7.72 -0.02 -6.41
CA VAL A 127 7.21 0.64 -5.21
C VAL A 127 8.04 1.86 -4.84
N THR A 128 9.36 1.76 -4.91
CA THR A 128 10.24 2.89 -4.62
C THR A 128 10.03 4.04 -5.59
N ALA A 129 9.96 3.74 -6.89
CA ALA A 129 9.70 4.76 -7.91
C ALA A 129 8.33 5.43 -7.70
N GLY A 130 7.30 4.64 -7.43
CA GLY A 130 5.96 5.16 -7.20
C GLY A 130 5.87 6.01 -5.93
N CYS A 131 6.52 5.58 -4.85
CA CYS A 131 6.54 6.36 -3.62
C CYS A 131 7.26 7.70 -3.79
N LEU A 132 8.36 7.73 -4.53
CA LEU A 132 9.03 9.00 -4.86
C LEU A 132 8.13 9.93 -5.66
N ALA A 133 7.42 9.41 -6.67
CA ALA A 133 6.49 10.19 -7.46
C ALA A 133 5.35 10.76 -6.61
N TRP A 134 4.77 9.94 -5.72
CA TRP A 134 3.72 10.39 -4.81
C TRP A 134 4.23 11.44 -3.83
N LYS A 135 5.42 11.23 -3.26
CA LYS A 135 6.02 12.22 -2.37
C LYS A 135 6.15 13.57 -3.07
N ASN A 136 6.70 13.57 -4.29
CA ASN A 136 6.88 14.82 -5.05
C ASN A 136 5.55 15.47 -5.40
N ARG A 137 4.51 14.69 -5.67
CA ARG A 137 3.17 15.20 -5.97
C ARG A 137 2.50 15.83 -4.75
N LEU A 138 2.70 15.25 -3.55
CA LEU A 138 2.00 15.66 -2.34
C LEU A 138 2.77 16.68 -1.51
N LEU A 139 4.05 16.78 -1.67
CA LEU A 139 4.94 17.69 -0.96
C LEU A 139 5.68 18.61 -1.94
#